data_2cfe55e07029881d24035392e0637072
#
_entry.id   2cfe55e07029881d24035392e0637072
#
_cell.length_a   1.000
_cell.length_b   1.000
_cell.length_c   1.000
_cell.angle_alpha   90.00
_cell.angle_beta   90.00
_cell.angle_gamma   90.00
#
_symmetry.space_group_name_H-M   'P 1'
#
loop_
_entity.id
_entity.type
_entity.pdbx_description
1 polymer ?
#
loop_
_entity_poly.entity_id
_entity_poly.type
_entity_poly.pdbx_seq_one_letter_code
_entity_poly.pdbx_strand_id
1 'polypeptide(L)'
;MVNRNYKKGAGFEYEWMYYLIYHYFDNVRSYASKGVADVRSVPPKEAKSPLVIYAQCKNTKKGDYIDPKERRQLRECQEKFQCIVIEPFKKDRECFVKIEPYKLDGEIMKPEVFLKKYYGINADSWKEWRNNWFREGIKRQPINND
;
A
#
# COMPACT_ATOMS: atom_id res chain seq x y z
N MET A 1 9.93 -17.82 -19.52
CA MET A 1 8.64 -17.14 -19.70
C MET A 1 8.12 -16.62 -18.37
N VAL A 2 7.85 -15.33 -18.29
CA VAL A 2 7.39 -14.72 -17.03
C VAL A 2 5.92 -15.10 -16.79
N ASN A 3 5.63 -15.60 -15.59
CA ASN A 3 4.27 -15.94 -15.20
C ASN A 3 3.36 -14.70 -15.26
N ARG A 4 2.23 -14.81 -15.93
CA ARG A 4 1.26 -13.73 -16.10
C ARG A 4 0.77 -13.17 -14.73
N ASN A 5 0.54 -14.08 -13.76
CA ASN A 5 0.11 -13.68 -12.41
C ASN A 5 1.20 -12.91 -11.67
N TYR A 6 2.45 -13.27 -11.87
CA TYR A 6 3.59 -12.53 -11.28
C TYR A 6 3.64 -11.10 -11.82
N LYS A 7 3.51 -10.92 -13.14
CA LYS A 7 3.50 -9.58 -13.75
C LYS A 7 2.37 -8.71 -13.21
N LYS A 8 1.18 -9.29 -13.05
CA LYS A 8 0.01 -8.59 -12.55
C LYS A 8 0.22 -8.14 -11.10
N GLY A 9 0.75 -9.01 -10.26
CA GLY A 9 1.04 -8.70 -8.86
C GLY A 9 2.12 -7.63 -8.72
N ALA A 10 3.23 -7.78 -9.44
CA ALA A 10 4.31 -6.80 -9.42
C ALA A 10 3.85 -5.44 -9.93
N GLY A 11 2.99 -5.41 -10.95
CA GLY A 11 2.42 -4.17 -11.47
C GLY A 11 1.65 -3.40 -10.40
N PHE A 12 0.83 -4.10 -9.61
CA PHE A 12 0.07 -3.45 -8.55
C PHE A 12 0.98 -2.97 -7.41
N GLU A 13 2.01 -3.73 -7.05
CA GLU A 13 2.99 -3.30 -6.05
C GLU A 13 3.62 -1.97 -6.46
N TYR A 14 4.03 -1.84 -7.73
CA TYR A 14 4.58 -0.59 -8.25
C TYR A 14 3.56 0.54 -8.24
N GLU A 15 2.31 0.29 -8.62
CA GLU A 15 1.25 1.30 -8.56
C GLU A 15 1.07 1.80 -7.12
N TRP A 16 1.04 0.89 -6.14
CA TRP A 16 0.93 1.24 -4.74
C TRP A 16 2.11 2.11 -4.30
N MET A 17 3.33 1.71 -4.65
CA MET A 17 4.53 2.49 -4.34
C MET A 17 4.46 3.90 -4.94
N TYR A 18 4.08 4.01 -6.20
CA TYR A 18 4.02 5.31 -6.88
C TYR A 18 2.92 6.20 -6.31
N TYR A 19 1.80 5.63 -5.90
CA TYR A 19 0.77 6.38 -5.21
C TYR A 19 1.32 6.99 -3.91
N LEU A 20 2.08 6.22 -3.15
CA LEU A 20 2.69 6.72 -1.92
C LEU A 20 3.83 7.70 -2.18
N ILE A 21 4.65 7.47 -3.22
CA ILE A 21 5.70 8.42 -3.64
C ILE A 21 5.07 9.77 -4.00
N TYR A 22 3.95 9.76 -4.69
CA TYR A 22 3.21 10.97 -5.03
C TYR A 22 2.88 11.78 -3.77
N HIS A 23 2.64 11.11 -2.66
CA HIS A 23 2.36 11.73 -1.36
C HIS A 23 3.60 11.81 -0.45
N TYR A 24 4.79 11.76 -1.04
CA TYR A 24 6.09 11.96 -0.37
C TYR A 24 6.51 10.86 0.60
N PHE A 25 5.97 9.66 0.48
CA PHE A 25 6.52 8.50 1.19
C PHE A 25 7.78 8.00 0.51
N ASP A 26 8.70 7.45 1.30
CA ASP A 26 9.87 6.74 0.80
C ASP A 26 9.61 5.24 0.88
N ASN A 27 9.80 4.51 -0.21
CA ASN A 27 9.39 3.12 -0.33
C ASN A 27 10.56 2.20 -0.65
N VAL A 28 10.51 1.00 -0.05
CA VAL A 28 11.41 -0.11 -0.38
C VAL A 28 10.56 -1.33 -0.72
N ARG A 29 10.77 -1.89 -1.90
CA ARG A 29 10.08 -3.11 -2.33
C ARG A 29 10.88 -4.33 -1.89
N SER A 30 10.21 -5.32 -1.31
CA SER A 30 10.83 -6.59 -0.96
C SER A 30 11.18 -7.38 -2.21
N TYR A 31 12.41 -7.86 -2.27
CA TYR A 31 12.91 -8.57 -3.43
C TYR A 31 12.55 -10.05 -3.34
N ALA A 32 12.00 -10.60 -4.42
CA ALA A 32 11.78 -12.04 -4.62
C ALA A 32 11.04 -12.73 -3.47
N SER A 33 10.05 -12.09 -2.88
CA SER A 33 9.21 -12.65 -1.80
C SER A 33 9.97 -13.04 -0.55
N LYS A 34 11.15 -12.47 -0.31
CA LYS A 34 11.97 -12.80 0.85
C LYS A 34 11.66 -11.95 2.09
N GLY A 35 10.77 -10.98 1.98
CA GLY A 35 10.35 -10.14 3.10
C GLY A 35 8.98 -10.53 3.63
N VAL A 36 8.66 -10.04 4.83
CA VAL A 36 7.35 -10.27 5.45
C VAL A 36 6.25 -9.53 4.71
N ALA A 37 6.59 -8.41 4.07
CA ALA A 37 5.66 -7.60 3.30
C ALA A 37 6.27 -7.25 1.94
N ASP A 38 5.41 -6.99 0.95
CA ASP A 38 5.87 -6.65 -0.39
C ASP A 38 6.52 -5.29 -0.46
N VAL A 39 5.98 -4.31 0.26
CA VAL A 39 6.43 -2.91 0.24
C VAL A 39 6.48 -2.37 1.65
N ARG A 40 7.56 -1.68 1.98
CA ARG A 40 7.69 -0.92 3.22
C ARG A 40 7.76 0.56 2.87
N SER A 41 7.03 1.38 3.59
CA SER A 41 6.91 2.80 3.27
C SER A 41 7.11 3.66 4.50
N VAL A 42 8.05 4.61 4.39
CA VAL A 42 8.36 5.56 5.47
C VAL A 42 7.59 6.84 5.18
N PRO A 43 6.79 7.35 6.15
CA PRO A 43 6.00 8.55 5.93
C PRO A 43 6.88 9.81 5.86
N PRO A 44 6.37 10.88 5.22
CA PRO A 44 7.06 12.15 5.23
C PRO A 44 7.09 12.75 6.63
N LYS A 45 8.02 13.66 6.87
CA LYS A 45 8.22 14.34 8.15
C LYS A 45 6.95 14.98 8.69
N GLU A 46 6.13 15.53 7.80
CA GLU A 46 4.92 16.28 8.13
C GLU A 46 3.74 15.39 8.47
N ALA A 47 3.87 14.08 8.28
CA ALA A 47 2.79 13.14 8.60
C ALA A 47 2.51 13.13 10.10
N LYS A 48 1.25 12.94 10.44
CA LYS A 48 0.79 12.88 11.83
C LYS A 48 1.40 11.70 12.60
N SER A 49 1.73 10.62 11.93
CA SER A 49 2.32 9.42 12.53
C SER A 49 3.67 9.10 11.88
N PRO A 50 4.69 8.68 12.68
CA PRO A 50 5.98 8.25 12.14
C PRO A 50 6.02 6.77 11.80
N LEU A 51 4.92 6.02 11.96
CA LEU A 51 4.92 4.58 11.78
C LEU A 51 5.18 4.18 10.33
N VAL A 52 6.09 3.24 10.14
CA VAL A 52 6.37 2.65 8.84
C VAL A 52 5.19 1.77 8.42
N ILE A 53 4.79 1.87 7.15
CA ILE A 53 3.76 1.01 6.60
C ILE A 53 4.41 -0.27 6.07
N TYR A 54 3.91 -1.43 6.50
CA TYR A 54 4.27 -2.72 5.94
C TYR A 54 3.06 -3.23 5.15
N ALA A 55 3.18 -3.25 3.82
CA ALA A 55 2.07 -3.56 2.92
C ALA A 55 2.26 -4.88 2.20
N GLN A 56 1.26 -5.76 2.32
CA GLN A 56 1.16 -6.99 1.53
C GLN A 56 0.12 -6.76 0.45
N CYS A 57 0.57 -6.52 -0.78
CA CYS A 57 -0.32 -6.17 -1.89
C CYS A 57 -0.94 -7.41 -2.52
N LYS A 58 -2.24 -7.34 -2.82
CA LYS A 58 -2.97 -8.43 -3.48
C LYS A 58 -3.75 -7.91 -4.69
N ASN A 59 -3.55 -8.57 -5.81
CA ASN A 59 -4.30 -8.29 -7.05
C ASN A 59 -4.75 -9.61 -7.67
N THR A 60 -5.68 -10.28 -6.99
CA THR A 60 -6.21 -11.58 -7.40
C THR A 60 -7.73 -11.54 -7.40
N LYS A 61 -8.35 -12.55 -8.04
CA LYS A 61 -9.81 -12.70 -8.05
C LYS A 61 -10.38 -12.90 -6.65
N LYS A 62 -9.57 -13.36 -5.71
CA LYS A 62 -9.98 -13.57 -4.32
C LYS A 62 -10.02 -12.27 -3.50
N GLY A 63 -9.64 -11.14 -4.10
CA GLY A 63 -9.62 -9.84 -3.42
C GLY A 63 -8.63 -9.81 -2.27
N ASP A 64 -9.12 -9.69 -1.05
CA ASP A 64 -8.30 -9.52 0.14
C ASP A 64 -7.82 -10.83 0.80
N TYR A 65 -7.85 -11.94 0.07
CA TYR A 65 -7.43 -13.22 0.64
C TYR A 65 -5.93 -13.25 0.95
N ILE A 66 -5.59 -13.62 2.18
CA ILE A 66 -4.22 -13.86 2.63
C ILE A 66 -4.17 -15.28 3.21
N ASP A 67 -3.17 -16.08 2.79
CA ASP A 67 -3.06 -17.45 3.29
C ASP A 67 -2.60 -17.48 4.77
N PRO A 68 -2.80 -18.62 5.47
CA PRO A 68 -2.46 -18.70 6.90
C PRO A 68 -1.00 -18.41 7.25
N LYS A 69 -0.06 -18.76 6.38
CA LYS A 69 1.36 -18.51 6.59
C LYS A 69 1.67 -17.01 6.52
N GLU A 70 1.18 -16.34 5.48
CA GLU A 70 1.33 -14.90 5.33
C GLU A 70 0.69 -14.17 6.52
N ARG A 71 -0.50 -14.63 6.93
CA ARG A 71 -1.23 -14.03 8.04
C ARG A 71 -0.42 -14.07 9.34
N ARG A 72 0.22 -15.20 9.63
CA ARG A 72 1.09 -15.31 10.81
C ARG A 72 2.28 -14.38 10.73
N GLN A 73 2.92 -14.29 9.56
CA GLN A 73 4.07 -13.42 9.35
C GLN A 73 3.70 -11.94 9.54
N LEU A 74 2.56 -11.53 9.05
CA LEU A 74 2.08 -10.15 9.19
C LEU A 74 1.75 -9.82 10.64
N ARG A 75 1.16 -10.76 11.37
CA ARG A 75 0.90 -10.59 12.81
C ARG A 75 2.18 -10.42 13.59
N GLU A 76 3.18 -11.27 13.34
CA GLU A 76 4.48 -11.16 13.99
C GLU A 76 5.16 -9.82 13.70
N CYS A 77 5.05 -9.37 12.46
CA CYS A 77 5.59 -8.06 12.06
C CYS A 77 4.98 -6.94 12.89
N GLN A 78 3.65 -6.95 13.05
CA GLN A 78 2.95 -5.95 13.85
C GLN A 78 3.38 -5.98 15.33
N GLU A 79 3.67 -7.17 15.85
CA GLU A 79 4.07 -7.33 17.25
C GLU A 79 5.52 -6.92 17.51
N LYS A 80 6.40 -7.09 16.51
CA LYS A 80 7.84 -6.89 16.70
C LYS A 80 8.35 -5.50 16.32
N PHE A 81 7.65 -4.80 15.44
CA PHE A 81 8.13 -3.53 14.89
C PHE A 81 7.16 -2.39 15.15
N GLN A 82 7.70 -1.17 15.17
CA GLN A 82 6.89 0.05 15.24
C GLN A 82 6.37 0.36 13.84
N CYS A 83 5.27 -0.26 13.47
CA CYS A 83 4.72 -0.18 12.13
C CYS A 83 3.20 -0.32 12.13
N ILE A 84 2.61 -0.04 10.97
CA ILE A 84 1.22 -0.42 10.71
C ILE A 84 1.24 -1.42 9.55
N VAL A 85 0.61 -2.57 9.75
CA VAL A 85 0.53 -3.62 8.73
C VAL A 85 -0.80 -3.49 8.00
N ILE A 86 -0.73 -3.43 6.68
CA ILE A 86 -1.91 -3.27 5.83
C ILE A 86 -1.85 -4.22 4.63
N GLU A 87 -3.01 -4.40 4.02
CA GLU A 87 -3.13 -5.12 2.76
C GLU A 87 -3.85 -4.24 1.75
N PRO A 88 -3.09 -3.58 0.85
CA PRO A 88 -3.70 -2.99 -0.34
C PRO A 88 -4.16 -4.10 -1.28
N PHE A 89 -5.39 -4.01 -1.78
CA PHE A 89 -5.90 -5.00 -2.73
C PHE A 89 -6.80 -4.35 -3.76
N LYS A 90 -6.89 -4.99 -4.93
CA LYS A 90 -7.80 -4.56 -6.00
C LYS A 90 -9.03 -5.45 -6.03
N LYS A 91 -10.18 -4.81 -6.18
CA LYS A 91 -11.46 -5.48 -6.39
C LYS A 91 -12.30 -4.62 -7.33
N ASP A 92 -12.79 -5.23 -8.42
CA ASP A 92 -13.62 -4.52 -9.39
C ASP A 92 -12.97 -3.22 -9.90
N ARG A 93 -11.65 -3.29 -10.18
CA ARG A 93 -10.82 -2.17 -10.67
C ARG A 93 -10.62 -1.04 -9.67
N GLU A 94 -11.09 -1.21 -8.46
CA GLU A 94 -10.86 -0.24 -7.38
C GLU A 94 -9.81 -0.75 -6.42
N CYS A 95 -9.11 0.18 -5.77
CA CYS A 95 -8.12 -0.14 -4.74
C CYS A 95 -8.72 0.10 -3.36
N PHE A 96 -8.47 -0.85 -2.47
CA PHE A 96 -8.86 -0.77 -1.07
C PHE A 96 -7.67 -1.09 -0.18
N VAL A 97 -7.75 -0.69 1.08
CA VAL A 97 -6.75 -0.99 2.09
C VAL A 97 -7.43 -1.70 3.26
N LYS A 98 -6.94 -2.88 3.60
CA LYS A 98 -7.40 -3.60 4.79
C LYS A 98 -6.38 -3.38 5.91
N ILE A 99 -6.85 -2.87 7.04
CA ILE A 99 -6.02 -2.65 8.22
C ILE A 99 -5.98 -3.93 9.04
N GLU A 100 -4.81 -4.26 9.59
CA GLU A 100 -4.59 -5.47 10.36
C GLU A 100 -5.12 -6.70 9.62
N PRO A 101 -4.56 -7.00 8.42
CA PRO A 101 -5.11 -8.04 7.53
C PRO A 101 -5.03 -9.45 8.09
N TYR A 102 -4.28 -9.65 9.17
CA TYR A 102 -4.23 -10.93 9.88
C TYR A 102 -5.50 -11.20 10.69
N LYS A 103 -6.38 -10.22 10.84
CA LYS A 103 -7.69 -10.36 11.49
C LYS A 103 -8.77 -10.61 10.44
N LEU A 104 -9.75 -11.44 10.78
CA LEU A 104 -10.88 -11.71 9.88
C LEU A 104 -11.78 -10.49 9.69
N ASP A 105 -11.88 -9.65 10.71
CA ASP A 105 -12.73 -8.47 10.74
C ASP A 105 -11.94 -7.16 10.60
N GLY A 106 -10.76 -7.21 9.98
CA GLY A 106 -9.98 -6.01 9.74
C GLY A 106 -10.75 -4.97 8.94
N GLU A 107 -10.64 -3.71 9.36
CA GLU A 107 -11.33 -2.61 8.71
C GLU A 107 -10.83 -2.40 7.28
N ILE A 108 -11.74 -2.20 6.34
CA ILE A 108 -11.43 -1.95 4.92
C ILE A 108 -11.83 -0.53 4.59
N MET A 109 -10.93 0.19 3.92
CA MET A 109 -11.18 1.58 3.52
C MET A 109 -10.47 1.90 2.21
N LYS A 110 -10.81 3.04 1.62
CA LYS A 110 -10.10 3.51 0.42
C LYS A 110 -8.74 4.07 0.79
N PRO A 111 -7.75 4.07 -0.13
CA PRO A 111 -6.41 4.56 0.16
C PRO A 111 -6.36 5.99 0.68
N GLU A 112 -7.15 6.91 0.10
CA GLU A 112 -7.20 8.30 0.55
C GLU A 112 -7.76 8.43 1.98
N VAL A 113 -8.72 7.58 2.33
CA VAL A 113 -9.28 7.54 3.69
C VAL A 113 -8.22 7.03 4.68
N PHE A 114 -7.47 6.00 4.29
CA PHE A 114 -6.37 5.47 5.09
C PHE A 114 -5.32 6.53 5.38
N LEU A 115 -4.85 7.24 4.35
CA LEU A 115 -3.83 8.27 4.52
C LEU A 115 -4.31 9.43 5.38
N LYS A 116 -5.58 9.82 5.27
CA LYS A 116 -6.13 10.86 6.12
C LYS A 116 -6.25 10.42 7.57
N LYS A 117 -6.81 9.23 7.78
CA LYS A 117 -7.09 8.73 9.13
C LYS A 117 -5.83 8.43 9.93
N TYR A 118 -4.84 7.79 9.31
CA TYR A 118 -3.65 7.31 10.01
C TYR A 118 -2.46 8.27 9.93
N TYR A 119 -2.39 9.11 8.90
CA TYR A 119 -1.25 9.99 8.67
C TYR A 119 -1.59 11.47 8.56
N GLY A 120 -2.87 11.81 8.59
CA GLY A 120 -3.30 13.20 8.48
C GLY A 120 -3.04 13.83 7.12
N ILE A 121 -2.85 13.00 6.09
CA ILE A 121 -2.52 13.45 4.74
C ILE A 121 -3.80 13.59 3.91
N ASN A 122 -3.99 14.77 3.29
CA ASN A 122 -5.07 15.00 2.34
C ASN A 122 -4.65 14.44 0.98
N ALA A 123 -4.94 13.18 0.75
CA ALA A 123 -4.49 12.49 -0.45
C ALA A 123 -5.53 12.58 -1.57
N ASP A 124 -5.04 12.58 -2.80
CA ASP A 124 -5.89 12.39 -3.97
C ASP A 124 -6.51 10.99 -3.91
N SER A 125 -7.72 10.84 -4.43
CA SER A 125 -8.30 9.51 -4.56
C SER A 125 -7.41 8.65 -5.47
N TRP A 126 -7.40 7.34 -5.21
CA TRP A 126 -6.64 6.40 -6.03
C TRP A 126 -6.99 6.54 -7.52
N LYS A 127 -8.29 6.67 -7.81
CA LYS A 127 -8.77 6.78 -9.18
C LYS A 127 -8.26 8.03 -9.89
N GLU A 128 -8.32 9.17 -9.22
CA GLU A 128 -7.83 10.44 -9.78
C GLU A 128 -6.32 10.40 -9.99
N TRP A 129 -5.57 9.94 -8.96
CA TRP A 129 -4.13 9.80 -9.07
C TRP A 129 -3.75 8.88 -10.22
N ARG A 130 -4.40 7.72 -10.33
CA ARG A 130 -4.08 6.72 -11.34
C ARG A 130 -4.36 7.24 -12.76
N ASN A 131 -5.47 7.94 -12.96
CA ASN A 131 -5.78 8.55 -14.24
C ASN A 131 -4.76 9.60 -14.65
N ASN A 132 -4.34 10.44 -13.71
CA ASN A 132 -3.32 11.47 -13.97
C ASN A 132 -1.94 10.83 -14.22
N TRP A 133 -1.61 9.79 -13.50
CA TRP A 133 -0.36 9.06 -13.70
C TRP A 133 -0.25 8.46 -15.10
N PHE A 134 -1.30 7.82 -15.59
CA PHE A 134 -1.31 7.28 -16.95
C PHE A 134 -1.25 8.36 -18.02
N ARG A 135 -1.81 9.53 -17.75
CA ARG A 135 -1.85 10.64 -18.70
C ARG A 135 -0.55 11.44 -18.74
N GLU A 136 0.03 11.68 -17.58
CA GLU A 136 1.14 12.65 -17.42
C GLU A 136 2.45 12.03 -16.91
N GLY A 137 2.44 10.73 -16.57
CA GLY A 137 3.58 10.08 -15.97
C GLY A 137 3.62 10.27 -14.46
N ILE A 138 4.71 9.79 -13.84
CA ILE A 138 4.87 9.84 -12.39
C ILE A 138 5.28 11.24 -11.99
N LYS A 139 4.43 11.90 -11.22
CA LYS A 139 4.72 13.22 -10.64
C LYS A 139 4.39 13.20 -9.17
N ARG A 140 5.18 13.94 -8.40
CA ARG A 140 4.86 14.20 -7.00
C ARG A 140 3.84 15.34 -6.92
N GLN A 141 3.09 15.34 -5.83
CA GLN A 141 2.23 16.47 -5.51
C GLN A 141 3.05 17.75 -5.47
N PRO A 142 2.54 18.88 -5.99
CA PRO A 142 3.23 20.15 -5.87
C PRO A 142 3.46 20.50 -4.40
N ILE A 143 4.68 20.93 -4.08
CA ILE A 143 4.98 21.45 -2.76
C ILE A 143 4.52 22.91 -2.74
N ASN A 144 3.63 23.25 -1.79
CA ASN A 144 3.28 24.63 -1.56
C ASN A 144 4.43 25.30 -0.81
N ASN A 145 5.32 25.93 -1.57
CA ASN A 145 6.40 26.75 -1.00
C ASN A 145 5.89 28.17 -0.83
N ASP A 146 5.22 28.39 0.23
CA ASP A 146 4.82 29.75 0.62
C ASP A 146 5.79 30.31 1.64
#